data_a24d4cd3e19031595eb56102d641f956
#
_entry.id   a24d4cd3e19031595eb56102d641f956
#
_cell.length_a   1.000
_cell.length_b   1.000
_cell.length_c   1.000
_cell.angle_alpha   90.00
_cell.angle_beta   90.00
_cell.angle_gamma   90.00
#
_symmetry.space_group_name_H-M   'P 1'
#
loop_
_entity.id
_entity.type
_entity.pdbx_description
1 polymer ?
#
loop_
_entity_poly.entity_id
_entity_poly.type
_entity_poly.pdbx_seq_one_letter_code
_entity_poly.pdbx_strand_id
1 'polypeptide(L)'
;NAEAINKLFLEKTGSVESEDLTHVFPVMLGNITEELNIEWISRKYGYNITNRQQVFKSKRNPFMRCTPDGVITNFDNDYAVVDAKYTMGRPQADETWSDVIPRLLKFYTPQINWNAYILSEHLDKPVNRGVLSIIRAGNEPIIEEVAIDENYQAELIRIATYFHSCVQLNIAPDEIITDEPPVPPEDRKPYDMEGNEDWKRCADNYIQTKGAAISNKEYENKLKALVPKDAKHCFGHGINIKVAKNNRKTIELL
;
A
#
# COMPACT_ATOMS: atom_id res chain seq x y z
N ASN A 1 6.10 -5.63 0.65
CA ASN A 1 6.47 -6.94 1.16
C ASN A 1 7.83 -7.34 0.57
N ALA A 2 8.50 -8.33 1.13
CA ALA A 2 9.84 -8.77 0.73
C ALA A 2 9.90 -9.25 -0.73
N GLU A 3 8.88 -9.95 -1.22
CA GLU A 3 8.79 -10.41 -2.61
C GLU A 3 8.82 -9.24 -3.60
N ALA A 4 8.04 -8.17 -3.34
CA ALA A 4 8.03 -6.99 -4.20
C ALA A 4 9.38 -6.24 -4.18
N ILE A 5 10.03 -6.17 -3.02
CA ILE A 5 11.36 -5.55 -2.88
C ILE A 5 12.40 -6.38 -3.64
N ASN A 6 12.35 -7.71 -3.52
CA ASN A 6 13.25 -8.61 -4.24
C ASN A 6 13.06 -8.51 -5.77
N LYS A 7 11.79 -8.52 -6.24
CA LYS A 7 11.49 -8.30 -7.66
C LYS A 7 12.08 -6.98 -8.14
N LEU A 8 11.85 -5.90 -7.40
CA LEU A 8 12.38 -4.57 -7.73
C LEU A 8 13.93 -4.56 -7.75
N PHE A 9 14.59 -5.23 -6.80
CA PHE A 9 16.04 -5.35 -6.76
C PHE A 9 16.59 -6.07 -8.01
N LEU A 10 15.99 -7.19 -8.39
CA LEU A 10 16.36 -7.95 -9.58
C LEU A 10 16.16 -7.15 -10.87
N GLU A 11 15.07 -6.38 -10.97
CA GLU A 11 14.83 -5.47 -12.09
C GLU A 11 15.85 -4.33 -12.13
N LYS A 12 16.18 -3.71 -10.99
CA LYS A 12 17.14 -2.59 -10.91
C LYS A 12 18.57 -3.00 -11.14
N THR A 13 18.94 -4.25 -10.83
CA THR A 13 20.26 -4.82 -11.15
C THR A 13 20.35 -5.38 -12.57
N GLY A 14 19.24 -5.40 -13.33
CA GLY A 14 19.18 -5.98 -14.67
C GLY A 14 19.18 -7.51 -14.71
N SER A 15 18.98 -8.16 -13.56
CA SER A 15 18.90 -9.62 -13.46
C SER A 15 17.59 -10.17 -14.01
N VAL A 16 16.54 -9.35 -14.00
CA VAL A 16 15.23 -9.64 -14.58
C VAL A 16 14.76 -8.42 -15.36
N GLU A 17 14.14 -8.66 -16.50
CA GLU A 17 13.53 -7.59 -17.32
C GLU A 17 12.25 -7.10 -16.65
N SER A 18 12.05 -5.77 -16.63
CA SER A 18 10.82 -5.18 -16.09
C SER A 18 9.63 -5.56 -16.95
N GLU A 19 8.52 -5.88 -16.31
CA GLU A 19 7.27 -6.24 -16.98
C GLU A 19 6.71 -5.05 -17.78
N ASP A 20 6.36 -5.28 -19.04
CA ASP A 20 5.65 -4.28 -19.85
C ASP A 20 4.16 -4.24 -19.47
N LEU A 21 3.78 -3.17 -18.79
CA LEU A 21 2.42 -2.95 -18.33
C LEU A 21 1.59 -2.09 -19.28
N THR A 22 2.11 -1.69 -20.45
CA THR A 22 1.44 -0.76 -21.38
C THR A 22 0.10 -1.31 -21.90
N HIS A 23 -0.03 -2.63 -21.98
CA HIS A 23 -1.24 -3.32 -22.46
C HIS A 23 -2.13 -3.85 -21.32
N VAL A 24 -1.79 -3.59 -20.07
CA VAL A 24 -2.59 -4.01 -18.92
C VAL A 24 -3.76 -3.06 -18.72
N PHE A 25 -4.98 -3.53 -18.96
CA PHE A 25 -6.18 -2.70 -18.98
C PHE A 25 -6.38 -1.84 -17.71
N PRO A 26 -6.20 -2.35 -16.47
CA PRO A 26 -6.26 -1.52 -15.26
C PRO A 26 -5.25 -0.36 -15.26
N VAL A 27 -4.05 -0.56 -15.79
CA VAL A 27 -3.01 0.49 -15.89
C VAL A 27 -3.42 1.53 -16.92
N MET A 28 -3.89 1.10 -18.11
CA MET A 28 -4.42 2.01 -19.13
C MET A 28 -5.59 2.84 -18.61
N LEU A 29 -6.51 2.21 -17.88
CA LEU A 29 -7.65 2.90 -17.28
C LEU A 29 -7.20 3.91 -16.22
N GLY A 30 -6.21 3.57 -15.39
CA GLY A 30 -5.59 4.48 -14.45
C GLY A 30 -5.05 5.74 -15.14
N ASN A 31 -4.27 5.57 -16.20
CA ASN A 31 -3.67 6.67 -16.95
C ASN A 31 -4.73 7.60 -17.59
N ILE A 32 -5.79 7.03 -18.18
CA ILE A 32 -6.86 7.83 -18.80
C ILE A 32 -7.68 8.58 -17.73
N THR A 33 -7.97 7.93 -16.61
CA THR A 33 -8.78 8.54 -15.55
C THR A 33 -8.02 9.56 -14.72
N GLU A 34 -6.69 9.53 -14.71
CA GLU A 34 -5.85 10.52 -14.04
C GLU A 34 -6.09 11.93 -14.59
N GLU A 35 -6.04 12.10 -15.90
CA GLU A 35 -6.28 13.41 -16.53
C GLU A 35 -7.68 13.93 -16.21
N LEU A 36 -8.70 13.08 -16.33
CA LEU A 36 -10.08 13.40 -15.96
C LEU A 36 -10.19 13.82 -14.50
N ASN A 37 -9.51 13.10 -13.60
CA ASN A 37 -9.51 13.36 -12.18
C ASN A 37 -8.91 14.75 -11.86
N ILE A 38 -7.74 15.04 -12.41
CA ILE A 38 -7.07 16.34 -12.27
C ILE A 38 -7.94 17.49 -12.81
N GLU A 39 -8.55 17.33 -13.98
CA GLU A 39 -9.44 18.33 -14.54
C GLU A 39 -10.67 18.55 -13.66
N TRP A 40 -11.28 17.47 -13.15
CA TRP A 40 -12.44 17.56 -12.29
C TRP A 40 -12.15 18.31 -10.99
N ILE A 41 -11.07 17.97 -10.25
CA ILE A 41 -10.73 18.67 -9.00
C ILE A 41 -10.36 20.13 -9.25
N SER A 42 -9.64 20.43 -10.34
CA SER A 42 -9.32 21.79 -10.73
C SER A 42 -10.60 22.63 -10.91
N ARG A 43 -11.59 22.12 -11.64
CA ARG A 43 -12.87 22.81 -11.88
C ARG A 43 -13.73 22.89 -10.62
N LYS A 44 -13.81 21.78 -9.86
CA LYS A 44 -14.69 21.69 -8.67
C LYS A 44 -14.25 22.61 -7.54
N TYR A 45 -12.94 22.70 -7.31
CA TYR A 45 -12.36 23.45 -6.19
C TYR A 45 -11.66 24.75 -6.61
N GLY A 46 -11.59 25.05 -7.89
CA GLY A 46 -10.88 26.22 -8.41
C GLY A 46 -9.36 26.12 -8.23
N TYR A 47 -8.82 24.90 -8.15
CA TYR A 47 -7.39 24.70 -7.98
C TYR A 47 -6.62 24.99 -9.26
N ASN A 48 -5.51 25.75 -9.12
CA ASN A 48 -4.55 25.92 -10.19
C ASN A 48 -3.49 24.82 -10.10
N ILE A 49 -3.58 23.81 -10.99
CA ILE A 49 -2.72 22.64 -10.99
C ILE A 49 -1.68 22.77 -12.10
N THR A 50 -0.42 22.80 -11.71
CA THR A 50 0.76 22.94 -12.58
C THR A 50 1.69 21.73 -12.48
N ASN A 51 2.80 21.73 -13.23
CA ASN A 51 3.85 20.71 -13.19
C ASN A 51 3.34 19.26 -13.41
N ARG A 52 2.29 19.11 -14.23
CA ARG A 52 1.67 17.81 -14.52
C ARG A 52 2.64 16.94 -15.30
N GLN A 53 2.79 15.67 -14.86
CA GLN A 53 3.63 14.66 -15.52
C GLN A 53 5.10 15.10 -15.73
N GLN A 54 5.54 16.14 -15.03
CA GLN A 54 6.92 16.60 -15.12
C GLN A 54 7.82 15.75 -14.23
N VAL A 55 8.94 15.26 -14.78
CA VAL A 55 9.92 14.50 -14.03
C VAL A 55 10.85 15.45 -13.28
N PHE A 56 10.94 15.27 -11.97
CA PHE A 56 11.89 15.97 -11.09
C PHE A 56 12.92 15.00 -10.55
N LYS A 57 14.16 15.46 -10.39
CA LYS A 57 15.24 14.74 -9.73
C LYS A 57 15.65 15.51 -8.49
N SER A 58 15.83 14.82 -7.37
CA SER A 58 16.36 15.48 -6.17
C SER A 58 17.70 16.13 -6.46
N LYS A 59 17.88 17.38 -6.00
CA LYS A 59 19.16 18.12 -6.09
C LYS A 59 20.19 17.53 -5.14
N ARG A 60 19.75 17.04 -3.98
CA ARG A 60 20.62 16.45 -2.95
C ARG A 60 20.98 15.01 -3.26
N ASN A 61 20.01 14.24 -3.78
CA ASN A 61 20.15 12.80 -4.05
C ASN A 61 19.70 12.49 -5.49
N PRO A 62 20.57 12.70 -6.52
CA PRO A 62 20.17 12.65 -7.95
C PRO A 62 19.62 11.30 -8.44
N PHE A 63 19.78 10.22 -7.69
CA PHE A 63 19.17 8.93 -8.01
C PHE A 63 17.65 8.91 -7.66
N MET A 64 17.21 9.80 -6.78
CA MET A 64 15.80 9.96 -6.41
C MET A 64 15.07 10.78 -7.46
N ARG A 65 13.90 10.30 -7.89
CA ARG A 65 13.06 10.96 -8.90
C ARG A 65 11.61 10.91 -8.47
N CYS A 66 10.84 11.87 -8.94
CA CYS A 66 9.38 11.83 -8.87
C CYS A 66 8.75 12.35 -10.16
N THR A 67 7.54 11.91 -10.42
CA THR A 67 6.66 12.42 -11.46
C THR A 67 5.31 12.63 -10.79
N PRO A 68 5.04 13.83 -10.22
CA PRO A 68 3.76 14.10 -9.60
C PRO A 68 2.67 14.20 -10.67
N ASP A 69 1.44 13.84 -10.32
CA ASP A 69 0.29 14.04 -11.19
C ASP A 69 -0.03 15.54 -11.33
N GLY A 70 0.37 16.34 -10.32
CA GLY A 70 0.34 17.79 -10.37
C GLY A 70 0.74 18.46 -9.06
N VAL A 71 0.86 19.78 -9.12
CA VAL A 71 1.07 20.65 -7.95
C VAL A 71 -0.03 21.70 -7.94
N ILE A 72 -0.80 21.77 -6.85
CA ILE A 72 -1.73 22.87 -6.60
C ILE A 72 -0.93 24.04 -6.08
N THR A 73 -1.05 25.21 -6.73
CA THR A 73 -0.28 26.41 -6.37
C THR A 73 -1.09 27.44 -5.56
N ASN A 74 -2.36 27.20 -5.34
CA ASN A 74 -3.30 28.06 -4.62
C ASN A 74 -4.07 27.33 -3.52
N PHE A 75 -3.47 26.32 -2.89
CA PHE A 75 -4.07 25.58 -1.78
C PHE A 75 -3.88 26.36 -0.47
N ASP A 76 -4.92 27.07 -0.04
CA ASP A 76 -4.88 27.92 1.18
C ASP A 76 -3.63 28.80 1.29
N ASN A 77 -3.20 29.41 0.17
CA ASN A 77 -1.97 30.19 0.01
C ASN A 77 -0.66 29.40 0.15
N ASP A 78 -0.71 28.08 0.05
CA ASP A 78 0.44 27.18 0.10
C ASP A 78 0.49 26.28 -1.17
N TYR A 79 1.48 25.41 -1.26
CA TYR A 79 1.57 24.39 -2.29
C TYR A 79 1.13 23.02 -1.75
N ALA A 80 0.41 22.29 -2.59
CA ALA A 80 0.08 20.91 -2.31
C ALA A 80 0.43 20.01 -3.51
N VAL A 81 1.06 18.87 -3.27
CA VAL A 81 1.22 17.84 -4.30
C VAL A 81 -0.07 17.07 -4.48
N VAL A 82 -0.48 16.87 -5.71
CA VAL A 82 -1.65 16.08 -6.06
C VAL A 82 -1.22 14.68 -6.52
N ASP A 83 -1.93 13.70 -6.02
CA ASP A 83 -1.85 12.31 -6.46
C ASP A 83 -3.27 11.82 -6.82
N ALA A 84 -3.47 11.51 -8.11
CA ALA A 84 -4.76 11.14 -8.68
C ALA A 84 -4.82 9.62 -8.88
N LYS A 85 -5.81 8.98 -8.30
CA LYS A 85 -5.94 7.52 -8.36
C LYS A 85 -7.30 7.10 -8.88
N TYR A 86 -7.34 5.91 -9.45
CA TYR A 86 -8.54 5.21 -9.81
C TYR A 86 -8.60 3.86 -9.08
N THR A 87 -9.74 3.52 -8.54
CA THR A 87 -9.95 2.19 -7.96
C THR A 87 -11.26 1.58 -8.42
N MET A 88 -11.20 0.33 -8.86
CA MET A 88 -12.38 -0.52 -9.05
C MET A 88 -12.77 -1.25 -7.75
N GLY A 89 -11.90 -1.19 -6.75
CA GLY A 89 -12.13 -1.83 -5.46
C GLY A 89 -13.44 -1.35 -4.84
N ARG A 90 -14.28 -2.29 -4.41
CA ARG A 90 -15.45 -2.02 -3.60
C ARG A 90 -15.14 -2.40 -2.16
N PRO A 91 -15.77 -1.74 -1.18
CA PRO A 91 -15.76 -2.27 0.17
C PRO A 91 -16.21 -3.73 0.18
N GLN A 92 -15.64 -4.55 1.05
CA GLN A 92 -16.13 -5.91 1.26
C GLN A 92 -17.56 -5.86 1.81
N ALA A 93 -18.25 -7.00 1.86
CA ALA A 93 -19.68 -7.04 2.21
C ALA A 93 -20.01 -6.42 3.59
N ASP A 94 -19.03 -6.37 4.47
CA ASP A 94 -19.08 -5.83 5.83
C ASP A 94 -18.29 -4.52 6.02
N GLU A 95 -17.75 -3.94 4.93
CA GLU A 95 -16.98 -2.68 4.93
C GLU A 95 -17.75 -1.53 4.30
N THR A 96 -17.48 -0.32 4.77
CA THR A 96 -17.87 0.94 4.15
C THR A 96 -16.67 1.64 3.52
N TRP A 97 -16.91 2.71 2.76
CA TRP A 97 -15.80 3.54 2.27
C TRP A 97 -15.02 4.22 3.39
N SER A 98 -15.66 4.51 4.52
CA SER A 98 -14.97 5.03 5.70
C SER A 98 -13.94 4.06 6.27
N ASP A 99 -14.09 2.75 6.06
CA ASP A 99 -13.11 1.74 6.46
C ASP A 99 -11.99 1.57 5.41
N VAL A 100 -12.29 1.84 4.14
CA VAL A 100 -11.36 1.67 3.02
C VAL A 100 -10.42 2.87 2.88
N ILE A 101 -10.94 4.10 3.07
CA ILE A 101 -10.17 5.34 2.89
C ILE A 101 -8.89 5.38 3.73
N PRO A 102 -8.89 5.08 5.05
CA PRO A 102 -7.66 5.10 5.85
C PRO A 102 -6.59 4.13 5.34
N ARG A 103 -7.02 2.99 4.78
CA ARG A 103 -6.13 1.99 4.19
C ARG A 103 -5.50 2.50 2.88
N LEU A 104 -6.27 3.17 2.04
CA LEU A 104 -5.77 3.81 0.82
C LEU A 104 -4.83 4.98 1.15
N LEU A 105 -5.18 5.82 2.11
CA LEU A 105 -4.30 6.88 2.61
C LEU A 105 -2.95 6.30 3.06
N LYS A 106 -2.96 5.30 3.93
CA LYS A 106 -1.74 4.63 4.39
C LYS A 106 -0.89 4.09 3.23
N PHE A 107 -1.53 3.58 2.18
CA PHE A 107 -0.83 3.04 1.01
C PHE A 107 -0.19 4.11 0.14
N TYR A 108 -0.85 5.27 -0.06
CA TYR A 108 -0.36 6.33 -0.94
C TYR A 108 0.44 7.43 -0.21
N THR A 109 0.37 7.53 1.12
CA THR A 109 1.14 8.48 1.93
C THR A 109 2.64 8.46 1.61
N PRO A 110 3.31 7.29 1.43
CA PRO A 110 4.73 7.25 1.06
C PRO A 110 5.02 7.98 -0.25
N GLN A 111 4.23 7.75 -1.29
CA GLN A 111 4.39 8.39 -2.60
C GLN A 111 4.22 9.91 -2.52
N ILE A 112 3.20 10.36 -1.80
CA ILE A 112 2.89 11.79 -1.63
C ILE A 112 4.00 12.50 -0.87
N ASN A 113 4.49 11.94 0.24
CA ASN A 113 5.61 12.49 1.00
C ASN A 113 6.92 12.50 0.20
N TRP A 114 7.17 11.46 -0.58
CA TRP A 114 8.31 11.39 -1.49
C TRP A 114 8.27 12.48 -2.56
N ASN A 115 7.12 12.66 -3.22
CA ASN A 115 6.93 13.69 -4.23
C ASN A 115 7.10 15.08 -3.63
N ALA A 116 6.50 15.35 -2.46
CA ALA A 116 6.60 16.63 -1.75
C ALA A 116 8.06 16.97 -1.39
N TYR A 117 8.84 16.00 -0.91
CA TYR A 117 10.26 16.19 -0.60
C TYR A 117 11.05 16.68 -1.83
N ILE A 118 10.93 15.95 -2.95
CA ILE A 118 11.69 16.28 -4.16
C ILE A 118 11.21 17.62 -4.77
N LEU A 119 9.91 17.86 -4.80
CA LEU A 119 9.33 19.11 -5.31
C LEU A 119 9.75 20.33 -4.50
N SER A 120 9.84 20.23 -3.17
CA SER A 120 10.28 21.30 -2.29
C SER A 120 11.71 21.78 -2.59
N GLU A 121 12.53 20.99 -3.28
CA GLU A 121 13.84 21.41 -3.75
C GLU A 121 13.81 22.26 -5.04
N HIS A 122 12.67 22.29 -5.75
CA HIS A 122 12.55 22.92 -7.07
C HIS A 122 11.60 24.11 -7.11
N LEU A 123 10.68 24.20 -6.15
CA LEU A 123 9.70 25.26 -6.07
C LEU A 123 10.21 26.39 -5.16
N ASP A 124 9.61 27.57 -5.28
CA ASP A 124 9.95 28.73 -4.46
C ASP A 124 9.43 28.64 -3.02
N LYS A 125 8.50 27.71 -2.78
CA LYS A 125 7.96 27.38 -1.46
C LYS A 125 8.03 25.88 -1.20
N PRO A 126 8.18 25.46 0.05
CA PRO A 126 8.08 24.04 0.40
C PRO A 126 6.67 23.52 0.12
N VAL A 127 6.59 22.24 -0.21
CA VAL A 127 5.31 21.51 -0.37
C VAL A 127 4.99 20.86 0.96
N ASN A 128 4.07 21.45 1.72
CA ASN A 128 3.74 21.03 3.09
C ASN A 128 2.46 20.19 3.17
N ARG A 129 1.75 20.05 2.05
CA ARG A 129 0.48 19.35 1.98
C ARG A 129 0.42 18.40 0.78
N GLY A 130 -0.36 17.35 0.92
CA GLY A 130 -0.70 16.44 -0.16
C GLY A 130 -2.22 16.38 -0.35
N VAL A 131 -2.65 16.17 -1.58
CA VAL A 131 -4.05 15.93 -1.93
C VAL A 131 -4.12 14.60 -2.67
N LEU A 132 -4.79 13.63 -2.08
CA LEU A 132 -5.10 12.35 -2.71
C LEU A 132 -6.52 12.43 -3.26
N SER A 133 -6.66 12.29 -4.58
CA SER A 133 -7.94 12.26 -5.26
C SER A 133 -8.21 10.89 -5.85
N ILE A 134 -9.29 10.23 -5.44
CA ILE A 134 -9.58 8.84 -5.80
C ILE A 134 -10.93 8.73 -6.51
N ILE A 135 -10.93 8.45 -7.81
CA ILE A 135 -12.14 8.02 -8.54
C ILE A 135 -12.48 6.59 -8.14
N ARG A 136 -13.74 6.36 -7.81
CA ARG A 136 -14.28 5.07 -7.40
C ARG A 136 -15.29 4.58 -8.42
N ALA A 137 -14.90 3.68 -9.31
CA ALA A 137 -15.80 2.98 -10.22
C ALA A 137 -16.90 3.89 -10.86
N GLY A 138 -16.53 5.10 -11.31
CA GLY A 138 -17.44 6.03 -11.97
C GLY A 138 -18.25 6.96 -11.04
N ASN A 139 -17.98 6.95 -9.73
CA ASN A 139 -18.51 7.96 -8.81
C ASN A 139 -17.59 9.17 -8.75
N GLU A 140 -18.10 10.28 -8.19
CA GLU A 140 -17.28 11.45 -7.91
C GLU A 140 -16.04 11.05 -7.10
N PRO A 141 -14.87 11.65 -7.38
CA PRO A 141 -13.67 11.42 -6.61
C PRO A 141 -13.85 11.72 -5.12
N ILE A 142 -13.27 10.89 -4.28
CA ILE A 142 -13.01 11.24 -2.88
C ILE A 142 -11.75 12.07 -2.85
N ILE A 143 -11.78 13.17 -2.10
CA ILE A 143 -10.62 14.05 -1.90
C ILE A 143 -10.21 13.96 -0.44
N GLU A 144 -8.96 13.58 -0.22
CA GLU A 144 -8.38 13.46 1.12
C GLU A 144 -7.09 14.27 1.20
N GLU A 145 -6.93 15.03 2.27
CA GLU A 145 -5.69 15.73 2.56
C GLU A 145 -4.70 14.79 3.24
N VAL A 146 -3.46 14.80 2.77
CA VAL A 146 -2.36 14.01 3.33
C VAL A 146 -1.35 14.95 3.96
N ALA A 147 -1.09 14.74 5.24
CA ALA A 147 -0.04 15.49 5.94
C ALA A 147 1.35 15.12 5.39
N ILE A 148 2.18 16.14 5.21
CA ILE A 148 3.59 15.96 4.91
C ILE A 148 4.36 15.99 6.24
N ASP A 149 5.13 14.95 6.48
CA ASP A 149 5.88 14.74 7.73
C ASP A 149 7.38 14.61 7.42
N GLU A 150 8.17 15.57 7.92
CA GLU A 150 9.61 15.61 7.70
C GLU A 150 10.36 14.39 8.28
N ASN A 151 9.92 13.86 9.42
CA ASN A 151 10.52 12.67 10.03
C ASN A 151 10.23 11.45 9.17
N TYR A 152 9.00 11.36 8.65
CA TYR A 152 8.62 10.29 7.73
C TYR A 152 9.37 10.40 6.40
N GLN A 153 9.55 11.62 5.86
CA GLN A 153 10.40 11.85 4.69
C GLN A 153 11.84 11.42 4.93
N ALA A 154 12.42 11.74 6.09
CA ALA A 154 13.77 11.31 6.44
C ALA A 154 13.90 9.78 6.46
N GLU A 155 12.90 9.07 6.96
CA GLU A 155 12.88 7.60 6.94
C GLU A 155 12.76 7.05 5.52
N LEU A 156 11.90 7.61 4.67
CA LEU A 156 11.79 7.23 3.25
C LEU A 156 13.11 7.41 2.52
N ILE A 157 13.81 8.54 2.77
CA ILE A 157 15.13 8.83 2.18
C ILE A 157 16.17 7.80 2.66
N ARG A 158 16.17 7.47 3.94
CA ARG A 158 17.07 6.46 4.53
C ARG A 158 16.88 5.10 3.85
N ILE A 159 15.62 4.66 3.73
CA ILE A 159 15.27 3.38 3.09
C ILE A 159 15.67 3.39 1.61
N ALA A 160 15.35 4.45 0.88
CA ALA A 160 15.69 4.56 -0.54
C ALA A 160 17.21 4.60 -0.77
N THR A 161 17.96 5.29 0.10
CA THR A 161 19.43 5.34 0.03
C THR A 161 20.06 3.97 0.30
N TYR A 162 19.55 3.26 1.31
CA TYR A 162 19.97 1.89 1.61
C TYR A 162 19.71 0.96 0.42
N PHE A 163 18.46 0.97 -0.11
CA PHE A 163 18.11 0.15 -1.27
C PHE A 163 18.96 0.49 -2.51
N HIS A 164 19.18 1.79 -2.77
CA HIS A 164 20.05 2.21 -3.87
C HIS A 164 21.48 1.69 -3.70
N SER A 165 22.04 1.75 -2.49
CA SER A 165 23.37 1.18 -2.19
C SER A 165 23.41 -0.33 -2.44
N CYS A 166 22.36 -1.06 -2.06
CA CYS A 166 22.24 -2.49 -2.35
C CYS A 166 22.29 -2.77 -3.85
N VAL A 167 21.55 -1.97 -4.65
CA VAL A 167 21.54 -2.08 -6.12
C VAL A 167 22.93 -1.78 -6.70
N GLN A 168 23.60 -0.72 -6.23
CA GLN A 168 24.93 -0.35 -6.74
C GLN A 168 26.00 -1.40 -6.42
N LEU A 169 25.92 -2.03 -5.26
CA LEU A 169 26.84 -3.09 -4.82
C LEU A 169 26.43 -4.47 -5.35
N ASN A 170 25.27 -4.60 -5.97
CA ASN A 170 24.65 -5.87 -6.36
C ASN A 170 24.54 -6.87 -5.19
N ILE A 171 24.20 -6.35 -4.00
CA ILE A 171 23.96 -7.13 -2.79
C ILE A 171 22.49 -6.99 -2.41
N ALA A 172 21.78 -8.11 -2.35
CA ALA A 172 20.37 -8.10 -1.97
C ALA A 172 20.20 -7.50 -0.57
N PRO A 173 19.15 -6.65 -0.34
CA PRO A 173 18.87 -6.14 0.99
C PRO A 173 18.57 -7.28 1.99
N ASP A 174 19.11 -7.21 3.20
CA ASP A 174 19.01 -8.27 4.22
C ASP A 174 17.56 -8.64 4.60
N GLU A 175 16.64 -7.68 4.54
CA GLU A 175 15.21 -7.88 4.81
C GLU A 175 14.47 -8.73 3.76
N ILE A 176 15.12 -9.03 2.63
CA ILE A 176 14.52 -9.78 1.50
C ILE A 176 14.67 -11.29 1.67
N ILE A 177 15.65 -11.73 2.46
CA ILE A 177 16.06 -13.15 2.53
C ILE A 177 15.07 -14.01 3.35
N THR A 178 14.12 -13.42 4.06
CA THR A 178 13.31 -14.13 5.08
C THR A 178 11.93 -14.61 4.62
N ASP A 179 11.42 -14.22 3.45
CA ASP A 179 10.14 -14.71 2.98
C ASP A 179 10.32 -15.90 2.04
N GLU A 180 10.13 -17.09 2.57
CA GLU A 180 9.94 -18.27 1.73
C GLU A 180 8.79 -18.05 0.75
N PRO A 181 8.90 -18.51 -0.51
CA PRO A 181 7.81 -18.42 -1.46
C PRO A 181 6.55 -19.09 -0.89
N PRO A 182 5.34 -18.56 -1.16
CA PRO A 182 4.11 -19.16 -0.65
C PRO A 182 4.00 -20.61 -1.14
N VAL A 183 3.76 -21.52 -0.21
CA VAL A 183 3.59 -22.95 -0.52
C VAL A 183 2.41 -23.13 -1.49
N PRO A 184 2.58 -23.82 -2.62
CA PRO A 184 1.52 -24.10 -3.56
C PRO A 184 0.30 -24.75 -2.88
N PRO A 185 -0.94 -24.45 -3.31
CA PRO A 185 -2.15 -24.97 -2.67
C PRO A 185 -2.21 -26.49 -2.53
N GLU A 186 -1.62 -27.22 -3.50
CA GLU A 186 -1.52 -28.68 -3.52
C GLU A 186 -0.58 -29.24 -2.45
N ASP A 187 0.42 -28.48 -2.04
CA ASP A 187 1.42 -28.90 -1.04
C ASP A 187 1.05 -28.51 0.40
N ARG A 188 -0.07 -27.79 0.58
CA ARG A 188 -0.51 -27.32 1.91
C ARG A 188 -1.05 -28.46 2.75
N LYS A 189 -0.69 -28.45 4.03
CA LYS A 189 -1.04 -29.49 5.01
C LYS A 189 -2.03 -28.98 6.07
N PRO A 190 -2.82 -29.85 6.68
CA PRO A 190 -3.55 -29.51 7.90
C PRO A 190 -2.58 -29.43 9.09
N TYR A 191 -2.81 -28.47 9.98
CA TYR A 191 -2.06 -28.33 11.22
C TYR A 191 -3.01 -28.44 12.42
N ASP A 192 -2.70 -29.34 13.34
CA ASP A 192 -3.31 -29.37 14.67
C ASP A 192 -2.63 -28.33 15.53
N MET A 193 -3.40 -27.36 16.05
CA MET A 193 -2.91 -26.23 16.84
C MET A 193 -3.16 -26.39 18.33
N GLU A 194 -3.60 -27.57 18.84
CA GLU A 194 -3.90 -27.78 20.26
C GLU A 194 -2.68 -27.56 21.17
N GLY A 195 -1.48 -27.85 20.73
CA GLY A 195 -0.22 -27.65 21.46
C GLY A 195 0.38 -26.25 21.31
N ASN A 196 -0.26 -25.32 20.59
CA ASN A 196 0.28 -23.98 20.34
C ASN A 196 -0.32 -22.97 21.34
N GLU A 197 0.48 -22.50 22.29
CA GLU A 197 0.05 -21.59 23.36
C GLU A 197 -0.41 -20.22 22.84
N ASP A 198 0.19 -19.69 21.77
CA ASP A 198 -0.25 -18.43 21.14
C ASP A 198 -1.60 -18.60 20.44
N TRP A 199 -1.79 -19.73 19.76
CA TRP A 199 -3.07 -20.08 19.17
C TRP A 199 -4.16 -20.19 20.25
N LYS A 200 -3.91 -20.94 21.32
CA LYS A 200 -4.82 -21.11 22.43
C LYS A 200 -5.26 -19.77 23.02
N ARG A 201 -4.28 -18.92 23.38
CA ARG A 201 -4.56 -17.59 23.93
C ARG A 201 -5.43 -16.74 22.99
N CYS A 202 -5.15 -16.74 21.70
CA CYS A 202 -5.93 -16.00 20.71
C CYS A 202 -7.33 -16.62 20.52
N ALA A 203 -7.44 -17.95 20.50
CA ALA A 203 -8.70 -18.65 20.35
C ALA A 203 -9.63 -18.41 21.54
N ASP A 204 -9.12 -18.52 22.77
CA ASP A 204 -9.90 -18.26 23.99
C ASP A 204 -10.45 -16.83 24.00
N ASN A 205 -9.60 -15.84 23.67
CA ASN A 205 -10.05 -14.44 23.59
C ASN A 205 -11.04 -14.22 22.44
N TYR A 206 -10.83 -14.85 21.27
CA TYR A 206 -11.75 -14.76 20.15
C TYR A 206 -13.14 -15.32 20.52
N ILE A 207 -13.19 -16.47 21.17
CA ILE A 207 -14.44 -17.11 21.60
C ILE A 207 -15.17 -16.24 22.62
N GLN A 208 -14.45 -15.72 23.63
CA GLN A 208 -15.02 -14.86 24.68
C GLN A 208 -15.56 -13.53 24.13
N THR A 209 -14.91 -12.97 23.14
CA THR A 209 -15.25 -11.65 22.60
C THR A 209 -16.13 -11.70 21.36
N LYS A 210 -16.51 -12.88 20.88
CA LYS A 210 -17.32 -13.04 19.66
C LYS A 210 -18.67 -12.33 19.71
N GLY A 211 -19.23 -12.13 20.89
CA GLY A 211 -20.46 -11.36 21.09
C GLY A 211 -20.29 -9.84 21.14
N ALA A 212 -19.06 -9.34 21.21
CA ALA A 212 -18.73 -7.93 21.30
C ALA A 212 -17.97 -7.52 20.03
N ALA A 213 -18.65 -6.93 19.06
CA ALA A 213 -18.24 -6.76 17.67
C ALA A 213 -16.87 -6.06 17.43
N ILE A 214 -16.36 -5.27 18.36
CA ILE A 214 -15.14 -4.46 18.16
C ILE A 214 -13.86 -5.25 18.51
N SER A 215 -13.88 -6.05 19.57
CA SER A 215 -12.71 -6.83 20.01
C SER A 215 -12.48 -8.10 19.18
N ASN A 216 -13.52 -8.62 18.56
CA ASN A 216 -13.50 -9.87 17.81
C ASN A 216 -12.59 -9.78 16.56
N LYS A 217 -12.62 -8.64 15.86
CA LYS A 217 -11.85 -8.45 14.61
C LYS A 217 -10.34 -8.47 14.86
N GLU A 218 -9.89 -7.97 16.01
CA GLU A 218 -8.48 -8.00 16.38
C GLU A 218 -7.97 -9.43 16.60
N TYR A 219 -8.74 -10.24 17.34
CA TYR A 219 -8.39 -11.64 17.58
C TYR A 219 -8.54 -12.51 16.33
N GLU A 220 -9.51 -12.22 15.49
CA GLU A 220 -9.63 -12.84 14.16
C GLU A 220 -8.35 -12.64 13.34
N ASN A 221 -7.83 -11.42 13.29
CA ASN A 221 -6.61 -11.10 12.55
C ASN A 221 -5.38 -11.79 13.17
N LYS A 222 -5.27 -11.82 14.51
CA LYS A 222 -4.19 -12.54 15.20
C LYS A 222 -4.22 -14.04 14.90
N LEU A 223 -5.39 -14.67 14.93
CA LEU A 223 -5.55 -16.07 14.57
C LEU A 223 -5.16 -16.36 13.11
N LYS A 224 -5.61 -15.50 12.19
CA LYS A 224 -5.23 -15.62 10.78
C LYS A 224 -3.72 -15.45 10.56
N ALA A 225 -3.04 -14.65 11.38
CA ALA A 225 -1.59 -14.48 11.32
C ALA A 225 -0.81 -15.71 11.80
N LEU A 226 -1.38 -16.46 12.75
CA LEU A 226 -0.78 -17.69 13.28
C LEU A 226 -0.87 -18.90 12.34
N VAL A 227 -1.66 -18.80 11.26
CA VAL A 227 -1.80 -19.89 10.28
C VAL A 227 -0.50 -20.05 9.47
N PRO A 228 0.16 -21.22 9.50
CA PRO A 228 1.36 -21.49 8.72
C PRO A 228 1.14 -21.25 7.22
N LYS A 229 2.19 -20.86 6.50
CA LYS A 229 2.11 -20.51 5.07
C LYS A 229 1.72 -21.70 4.18
N ASP A 230 2.06 -22.92 4.60
CA ASP A 230 1.77 -24.18 3.94
C ASP A 230 0.48 -24.88 4.40
N ALA A 231 -0.31 -24.22 5.28
CA ALA A 231 -1.50 -24.80 5.84
C ALA A 231 -2.68 -24.78 4.84
N LYS A 232 -3.37 -25.92 4.71
CA LYS A 232 -4.67 -26.04 4.04
C LYS A 232 -5.81 -25.66 5.00
N HIS A 233 -5.70 -26.07 6.25
CA HIS A 233 -6.55 -25.66 7.36
C HIS A 233 -5.80 -25.84 8.69
N CYS A 234 -6.20 -25.07 9.70
CA CYS A 234 -5.71 -25.17 11.08
C CYS A 234 -6.90 -25.34 12.01
N PHE A 235 -6.81 -26.24 12.98
CA PHE A 235 -7.90 -26.50 13.93
C PHE A 235 -7.36 -26.70 15.34
N GLY A 236 -8.17 -26.39 16.31
CA GLY A 236 -7.87 -26.55 17.71
C GLY A 236 -8.61 -25.52 18.59
N HIS A 237 -8.77 -25.82 19.87
CA HIS A 237 -9.41 -24.92 20.84
C HIS A 237 -10.76 -24.34 20.40
N GLY A 238 -11.60 -25.16 19.76
CA GLY A 238 -12.94 -24.75 19.31
C GLY A 238 -12.96 -23.91 18.03
N ILE A 239 -11.84 -23.82 17.32
CA ILE A 239 -11.72 -23.03 16.09
C ILE A 239 -11.19 -23.90 14.94
N ASN A 240 -11.71 -23.67 13.74
CA ASN A 240 -11.18 -24.18 12.49
C ASN A 240 -10.98 -23.03 11.52
N ILE A 241 -9.77 -22.89 10.96
CA ILE A 241 -9.48 -21.93 9.91
C ILE A 241 -9.19 -22.65 8.60
N LYS A 242 -10.01 -22.42 7.59
CA LYS A 242 -9.84 -22.93 6.23
C LYS A 242 -9.09 -21.92 5.38
N VAL A 243 -8.13 -22.38 4.58
CA VAL A 243 -7.36 -21.56 3.65
C VAL A 243 -7.78 -21.92 2.23
N ALA A 244 -8.43 -21.01 1.53
CA ALA A 244 -8.85 -21.16 0.14
C ALA A 244 -7.65 -21.07 -0.83
N LYS A 245 -7.81 -21.49 -2.07
CA LYS A 245 -6.77 -21.42 -3.11
C LYS A 245 -6.20 -20.01 -3.32
N ASN A 246 -7.01 -18.98 -3.13
CA ASN A 246 -6.62 -17.56 -3.22
C ASN A 246 -6.07 -16.98 -1.91
N ASN A 247 -5.63 -17.81 -0.97
CA ASN A 247 -5.14 -17.45 0.36
C ASN A 247 -6.18 -16.81 1.30
N ARG A 248 -7.46 -16.75 0.93
CA ARG A 248 -8.51 -16.27 1.85
C ARG A 248 -8.66 -17.26 3.01
N LYS A 249 -8.57 -16.73 4.24
CA LYS A 249 -8.69 -17.49 5.48
C LYS A 249 -10.09 -17.27 6.08
N THR A 250 -10.85 -18.34 6.29
CA THR A 250 -12.20 -18.29 6.89
C THR A 250 -12.18 -19.00 8.22
N ILE A 251 -12.66 -18.34 9.29
CA ILE A 251 -12.73 -18.88 10.65
C ILE A 251 -14.14 -19.43 10.89
N GLU A 252 -14.19 -20.66 11.39
CA GLU A 252 -15.42 -21.35 11.81
C GLU A 252 -15.26 -21.79 13.26
N LEU A 253 -16.35 -21.77 14.03
CA LEU A 253 -16.40 -22.43 15.35
C LEU A 253 -16.67 -23.92 15.16
N LEU A 254 -15.98 -24.76 15.91
CA LEU A 254 -16.20 -26.20 15.99
C LEU A 254 -17.34 -26.55 16.95
#